data_9adf31e3cf12017a25a039216070d7eb
#
_entry.id   9adf31e3cf12017a25a039216070d7eb
#
_cell.length_a   1.000
_cell.length_b   1.000
_cell.length_c   1.000
_cell.angle_alpha   90.00
_cell.angle_beta   90.00
_cell.angle_gamma   90.00
#
_symmetry.space_group_name_H-M   'P 1'
#
loop_
_entity.id
_entity.type
_entity.pdbx_description
1 polymer ?
#
loop_
_entity_poly.entity_id
_entity_poly.type
_entity_poly.pdbx_seq_one_letter_code
_entity_poly.pdbx_strand_id
1 'polypeptide(L)'
;MACTRMFDCSCRVIAIFCAASLLTLSSAQATPPVNSAPPANREHESMDMDMSMPDHASSGPEQQAAIKDKKESEFNHHLAGLLVVLAGLFLVGEGKLRQHWPWTRFAWPACFLVCGVFLLVFGDTELWPFGPQGWWYGLTHNPEDLQHKAFAAILLALGAIEIERARGVLRTAWAAWVFPPLAAVGSVMLLFHEHHGGAHGIDHMAVMSHIKGEHLNFAITGGSVGLVKGLSELGTRWQSILINIWPLLLIVLGVLLMRYTE
;
A
#
# COMPACT_ATOMS: atom_id res chain seq x y z
N MET A 1 7.85 20.23 36.20
CA MET A 1 8.97 20.54 35.27
C MET A 1 9.52 19.33 34.52
N ALA A 2 9.30 18.09 34.91
CA ALA A 2 9.77 16.89 34.17
C ALA A 2 8.91 16.54 32.93
N CYS A 3 7.64 16.89 32.90
CA CYS A 3 6.70 16.50 31.83
C CYS A 3 6.92 17.26 30.49
N THR A 4 7.39 18.50 30.53
CA THR A 4 7.65 19.33 29.35
C THR A 4 8.88 18.87 28.55
N ARG A 5 9.89 18.32 29.20
CA ARG A 5 11.10 17.81 28.50
C ARG A 5 10.89 16.50 27.79
N MET A 6 9.92 15.68 28.21
CA MET A 6 9.57 14.42 27.52
C MET A 6 8.84 14.69 26.21
N PHE A 7 7.97 15.70 26.14
CA PHE A 7 7.27 16.10 24.93
C PHE A 7 8.21 16.61 23.83
N ASP A 8 9.22 17.40 24.23
CA ASP A 8 10.18 17.97 23.28
C ASP A 8 11.11 16.91 22.66
N CYS A 9 11.48 15.88 23.42
CA CYS A 9 12.29 14.77 22.93
C CYS A 9 11.53 13.88 21.97
N SER A 10 10.23 13.62 22.23
CA SER A 10 9.35 12.84 21.36
C SER A 10 9.12 13.54 20.02
N CYS A 11 8.90 14.86 20.00
CA CYS A 11 8.76 15.63 18.76
C CYS A 11 10.02 15.62 17.90
N ARG A 12 11.20 15.65 18.49
CA ARG A 12 12.47 15.61 17.73
C ARG A 12 12.75 14.25 17.12
N VAL A 13 12.44 13.16 17.82
CA VAL A 13 12.58 11.79 17.27
C VAL A 13 11.59 11.56 16.15
N ILE A 14 10.34 12.03 16.27
CA ILE A 14 9.32 11.97 15.21
C ILE A 14 9.76 12.78 13.99
N ALA A 15 10.29 13.99 14.18
CA ALA A 15 10.78 14.82 13.08
C ALA A 15 11.97 14.18 12.34
N ILE A 16 12.87 13.49 13.05
CA ILE A 16 14.02 12.79 12.46
C ILE A 16 13.54 11.55 11.66
N PHE A 17 12.57 10.79 12.17
CA PHE A 17 12.03 9.63 11.44
C PHE A 17 11.22 10.04 10.22
N CYS A 18 10.39 11.07 10.31
CA CYS A 18 9.68 11.63 9.15
C CYS A 18 10.64 12.21 8.12
N ALA A 19 11.70 12.90 8.54
CA ALA A 19 12.72 13.44 7.63
C ALA A 19 13.53 12.33 6.95
N ALA A 20 13.87 11.25 7.64
CA ALA A 20 14.58 10.11 7.08
C ALA A 20 13.70 9.37 6.04
N SER A 21 12.42 9.20 6.31
CA SER A 21 11.48 8.58 5.36
C SER A 21 11.24 9.46 4.12
N LEU A 22 11.26 10.79 4.26
CA LEU A 22 11.15 11.74 3.15
C LEU A 22 12.45 11.83 2.31
N LEU A 23 13.62 11.65 2.93
CA LEU A 23 14.91 11.67 2.24
C LEU A 23 15.13 10.42 1.38
N THR A 24 14.61 9.26 1.78
CA THR A 24 14.64 8.05 0.95
C THR A 24 13.71 8.15 -0.27
N LEU A 25 12.63 8.93 -0.17
CA LEU A 25 11.72 9.23 -1.29
C LEU A 25 12.36 10.15 -2.34
N SER A 26 13.30 11.02 -1.96
CA SER A 26 13.94 11.97 -2.88
C SER A 26 15.07 11.38 -3.73
N SER A 27 15.63 10.23 -3.33
CA SER A 27 16.75 9.59 -4.04
C SER A 27 16.32 8.66 -5.16
N ALA A 28 15.04 8.31 -5.26
CA ALA A 28 14.52 7.40 -6.30
C ALA A 28 14.22 8.07 -7.66
N GLN A 29 14.34 9.40 -7.77
CA GLN A 29 14.00 10.14 -9.01
C GLN A 29 15.21 10.61 -9.83
N ALA A 30 16.43 10.13 -9.58
CA ALA A 30 17.57 10.43 -10.42
C ALA A 30 17.58 9.50 -11.65
N THR A 31 16.90 9.90 -12.72
CA THR A 31 17.05 9.29 -14.04
C THR A 31 18.49 9.47 -14.53
N PRO A 32 19.19 8.41 -14.98
CA PRO A 32 20.50 8.56 -15.58
C PRO A 32 20.38 9.31 -16.92
N PRO A 33 21.36 10.14 -17.31
CA PRO A 33 21.32 10.86 -18.58
C PRO A 33 21.40 9.87 -19.75
N VAL A 34 20.43 9.96 -20.64
CA VAL A 34 20.43 9.24 -21.93
C VAL A 34 21.57 9.78 -22.77
N ASN A 35 22.65 9.01 -22.91
CA ASN A 35 23.72 9.26 -23.87
C ASN A 35 23.18 9.00 -25.29
N SER A 36 22.83 10.06 -25.98
CA SER A 36 22.53 10.03 -27.41
C SER A 36 23.84 9.81 -28.22
N ALA A 37 24.03 8.60 -28.71
CA ALA A 37 25.01 8.30 -29.72
C ALA A 37 24.58 8.88 -31.08
N PRO A 38 25.53 9.43 -31.92
CA PRO A 38 25.18 10.02 -33.19
C PRO A 38 24.76 8.96 -34.23
N PRO A 39 23.88 9.30 -35.17
CA PRO A 39 23.36 8.35 -36.15
C PRO A 39 24.41 8.01 -37.21
N ALA A 40 24.67 6.73 -37.41
CA ALA A 40 25.40 6.23 -38.56
C ALA A 40 24.50 6.32 -39.81
N ASN A 41 24.97 7.11 -40.81
CA ASN A 41 24.43 7.16 -42.14
C ASN A 41 24.30 5.76 -42.75
N ARG A 42 23.10 5.37 -43.09
CA ARG A 42 22.82 4.36 -44.12
C ARG A 42 21.84 4.96 -45.11
N GLU A 43 22.38 5.28 -46.27
CA GLU A 43 21.59 5.48 -47.49
C GLU A 43 20.83 4.19 -47.78
N HIS A 44 19.49 4.25 -47.78
CA HIS A 44 18.64 3.28 -48.42
C HIS A 44 17.49 3.98 -49.13
N GLU A 45 17.40 3.60 -50.40
CA GLU A 45 16.49 4.00 -51.44
C GLU A 45 15.07 4.29 -50.97
N SER A 46 14.58 5.42 -51.49
CA SER A 46 13.19 5.85 -51.43
C SER A 46 12.29 4.88 -52.21
N MET A 47 11.45 4.10 -51.49
CA MET A 47 10.16 3.67 -51.97
C MET A 47 9.10 4.59 -51.35
N ASP A 48 8.60 5.50 -52.17
CA ASP A 48 7.41 6.29 -51.89
C ASP A 48 6.23 5.34 -51.75
N MET A 49 5.91 4.98 -50.50
CA MET A 49 4.58 4.51 -50.15
C MET A 49 3.88 5.68 -49.43
N ASP A 50 2.98 6.32 -50.16
CA ASP A 50 1.99 7.24 -49.63
C ASP A 50 1.13 6.50 -48.61
N MET A 51 1.55 6.49 -47.32
CA MET A 51 0.75 6.10 -46.19
C MET A 51 0.20 7.36 -45.55
N SER A 52 -0.82 7.93 -46.16
CA SER A 52 -1.75 8.79 -45.44
C SER A 52 -2.40 7.95 -44.32
N MET A 53 -1.78 7.97 -43.13
CA MET A 53 -2.36 7.43 -41.92
C MET A 53 -3.62 8.25 -41.58
N PRO A 54 -4.79 7.64 -41.44
CA PRO A 54 -5.92 8.34 -40.83
C PRO A 54 -5.60 8.59 -39.36
N ASP A 55 -5.56 9.86 -38.97
CA ASP A 55 -5.36 10.37 -37.62
C ASP A 55 -6.53 10.06 -36.65
N HIS A 56 -6.98 8.82 -36.66
CA HIS A 56 -7.90 8.27 -35.64
C HIS A 56 -7.39 6.86 -35.25
N ALA A 57 -6.28 6.84 -34.48
CA ALA A 57 -5.94 5.65 -33.73
C ALA A 57 -6.99 5.46 -32.64
N SER A 58 -8.14 4.84 -32.99
CA SER A 58 -9.01 4.23 -32.01
C SER A 58 -8.16 3.24 -31.23
N SER A 59 -7.91 3.54 -29.96
CA SER A 59 -7.17 2.62 -29.07
C SER A 59 -7.82 1.26 -29.17
N GLY A 60 -7.04 0.24 -29.59
CA GLY A 60 -7.56 -1.12 -29.77
C GLY A 60 -8.18 -1.64 -28.47
N PRO A 61 -9.03 -2.67 -28.52
CA PRO A 61 -9.72 -3.22 -27.35
C PRO A 61 -8.72 -3.61 -26.22
N GLU A 62 -7.54 -4.09 -26.59
CA GLU A 62 -6.46 -4.41 -25.62
C GLU A 62 -5.91 -3.19 -24.89
N GLN A 63 -5.74 -2.07 -25.60
CA GLN A 63 -5.27 -0.83 -24.98
C GLN A 63 -6.33 -0.22 -24.05
N GLN A 64 -7.61 -0.35 -24.40
CA GLN A 64 -8.71 0.08 -23.53
C GLN A 64 -8.81 -0.79 -22.28
N ALA A 65 -8.59 -2.11 -22.38
CA ALA A 65 -8.53 -3.00 -21.23
C ALA A 65 -7.38 -2.61 -20.30
N ALA A 66 -6.17 -2.43 -20.81
CA ALA A 66 -5.01 -2.03 -20.01
C ALA A 66 -5.21 -0.69 -19.28
N ILE A 67 -5.84 0.31 -19.96
CA ILE A 67 -6.18 1.59 -19.30
C ILE A 67 -7.21 1.41 -18.19
N LYS A 68 -8.15 0.49 -18.36
CA LYS A 68 -9.15 0.20 -17.34
C LYS A 68 -8.50 -0.46 -16.12
N ASP A 69 -7.69 -1.49 -16.33
CA ASP A 69 -7.01 -2.23 -15.27
C ASP A 69 -6.12 -1.31 -14.44
N LYS A 70 -5.32 -0.45 -15.10
CA LYS A 70 -4.53 0.59 -14.43
C LYS A 70 -5.37 1.50 -13.54
N LYS A 71 -6.51 2.01 -14.03
CA LYS A 71 -7.39 2.89 -13.26
C LYS A 71 -8.02 2.17 -12.06
N GLU A 72 -8.36 0.90 -12.21
CA GLU A 72 -8.90 0.08 -11.13
C GLU A 72 -7.84 -0.18 -10.06
N SER A 73 -6.62 -0.53 -10.46
CA SER A 73 -5.49 -0.71 -9.56
C SER A 73 -5.18 0.57 -8.77
N GLU A 74 -5.01 1.71 -9.46
CA GLU A 74 -4.80 3.01 -8.80
C GLU A 74 -5.93 3.36 -7.83
N PHE A 75 -7.19 3.17 -8.22
CA PHE A 75 -8.34 3.43 -7.35
C PHE A 75 -8.33 2.55 -6.10
N ASN A 76 -8.02 1.26 -6.23
CA ASN A 76 -7.95 0.31 -5.13
C ASN A 76 -6.88 0.72 -4.11
N HIS A 77 -5.69 1.10 -4.58
CA HIS A 77 -4.60 1.59 -3.73
C HIS A 77 -4.96 2.91 -3.03
N HIS A 78 -5.56 3.86 -3.75
CA HIS A 78 -5.97 5.15 -3.18
C HIS A 78 -7.03 4.97 -2.09
N LEU A 79 -8.04 4.13 -2.31
CA LEU A 79 -9.09 3.87 -1.31
C LEU A 79 -8.53 3.13 -0.09
N ALA A 80 -7.70 2.10 -0.31
CA ALA A 80 -7.01 1.41 0.77
C ALA A 80 -6.13 2.40 1.56
N GLY A 81 -5.38 3.25 0.86
CA GLY A 81 -4.56 4.29 1.47
C GLY A 81 -5.36 5.26 2.33
N LEU A 82 -6.49 5.74 1.83
CA LEU A 82 -7.40 6.61 2.60
C LEU A 82 -7.86 5.93 3.91
N LEU A 83 -8.28 4.67 3.84
CA LEU A 83 -8.74 3.92 5.01
C LEU A 83 -7.60 3.68 6.02
N VAL A 84 -6.38 3.43 5.54
CA VAL A 84 -5.18 3.28 6.40
C VAL A 84 -4.79 4.61 7.05
N VAL A 85 -4.85 5.74 6.32
CA VAL A 85 -4.66 7.08 6.91
C VAL A 85 -5.68 7.35 8.00
N LEU A 86 -6.96 7.09 7.72
CA LEU A 86 -8.03 7.27 8.71
C LEU A 86 -7.81 6.42 9.96
N ALA A 87 -7.41 5.14 9.79
CA ALA A 87 -7.06 4.28 10.91
C ALA A 87 -5.94 4.89 11.77
N GLY A 88 -4.85 5.36 11.14
CA GLY A 88 -3.75 6.02 11.83
C GLY A 88 -4.17 7.30 12.56
N LEU A 89 -5.01 8.14 11.94
CA LEU A 89 -5.54 9.36 12.55
C LEU A 89 -6.43 9.06 13.76
N PHE A 90 -7.31 8.05 13.69
CA PHE A 90 -8.13 7.62 14.82
C PHE A 90 -7.26 7.12 15.97
N LEU A 91 -6.20 6.38 15.68
CA LEU A 91 -5.25 5.89 16.68
C LEU A 91 -4.51 7.04 17.37
N VAL A 92 -4.00 8.02 16.60
CA VAL A 92 -3.34 9.20 17.16
C VAL A 92 -4.31 10.00 18.04
N GLY A 93 -5.55 10.11 17.61
CA GLY A 93 -6.60 10.83 18.33
C GLY A 93 -7.25 10.04 19.47
N GLU A 94 -7.02 8.72 19.59
CA GLU A 94 -7.80 7.84 20.47
C GLU A 94 -7.89 8.33 21.91
N GLY A 95 -6.76 8.75 22.49
CA GLY A 95 -6.72 9.20 23.86
C GLY A 95 -7.66 10.37 24.18
N LYS A 96 -7.79 11.33 23.25
CA LYS A 96 -8.67 12.49 23.40
C LYS A 96 -10.10 12.18 22.97
N LEU A 97 -10.27 11.50 21.84
CA LEU A 97 -11.58 11.18 21.27
C LEU A 97 -12.38 10.25 22.18
N ARG A 98 -11.75 9.25 22.76
CA ARG A 98 -12.38 8.26 23.65
C ARG A 98 -12.99 8.88 24.90
N GLN A 99 -12.43 10.00 25.37
CA GLN A 99 -13.00 10.70 26.55
C GLN A 99 -14.38 11.31 26.25
N HIS A 100 -14.60 11.76 25.02
CA HIS A 100 -15.86 12.38 24.60
C HIS A 100 -16.78 11.37 23.90
N TRP A 101 -16.22 10.46 23.13
CA TRP A 101 -16.94 9.47 22.31
C TRP A 101 -16.33 8.06 22.50
N PRO A 102 -16.80 7.28 23.46
CA PRO A 102 -16.24 5.96 23.78
C PRO A 102 -16.23 4.96 22.60
N TRP A 103 -17.12 5.15 21.62
CA TRP A 103 -17.20 4.30 20.43
C TRP A 103 -16.01 4.49 19.46
N THR A 104 -15.26 5.58 19.55
CA THR A 104 -14.11 5.86 18.67
C THR A 104 -12.99 4.83 18.78
N ARG A 105 -12.96 4.05 19.89
CA ARG A 105 -12.08 2.89 20.04
C ARG A 105 -12.26 1.82 18.96
N PHE A 106 -13.42 1.79 18.30
CA PHE A 106 -13.74 0.87 17.21
C PHE A 106 -13.43 1.45 15.83
N ALA A 107 -13.17 2.75 15.74
CA ALA A 107 -13.07 3.43 14.45
C ALA A 107 -11.87 2.94 13.61
N TRP A 108 -10.69 2.86 14.23
CA TRP A 108 -9.51 2.40 13.50
C TRP A 108 -9.56 0.92 13.08
N PRO A 109 -10.03 -0.04 13.91
CA PRO A 109 -10.16 -1.42 13.45
C PRO A 109 -11.28 -1.58 12.41
N ALA A 110 -12.33 -0.75 12.50
CA ALA A 110 -13.38 -0.72 11.47
C ALA A 110 -12.83 -0.29 10.10
N CYS A 111 -11.87 0.63 10.04
CA CYS A 111 -11.21 0.97 8.79
C CYS A 111 -10.54 -0.26 8.14
N PHE A 112 -9.91 -1.13 8.93
CA PHE A 112 -9.33 -2.37 8.43
C PHE A 112 -10.39 -3.36 7.94
N LEU A 113 -11.52 -3.49 8.67
CA LEU A 113 -12.63 -4.34 8.22
C LEU A 113 -13.22 -3.83 6.90
N VAL A 114 -13.46 -2.52 6.80
CA VAL A 114 -14.00 -1.91 5.58
C VAL A 114 -13.02 -2.11 4.41
N CYS A 115 -11.73 -1.87 4.63
CA CYS A 115 -10.70 -2.09 3.63
C CYS A 115 -10.62 -3.57 3.22
N GLY A 116 -10.66 -4.49 4.18
CA GLY A 116 -10.63 -5.93 3.91
C GLY A 116 -11.86 -6.41 3.13
N VAL A 117 -13.08 -5.94 3.49
CA VAL A 117 -14.30 -6.25 2.74
C VAL A 117 -14.23 -5.67 1.33
N PHE A 118 -13.78 -4.42 1.20
CA PHE A 118 -13.61 -3.78 -0.09
C PHE A 118 -12.66 -4.58 -0.98
N LEU A 119 -11.47 -4.90 -0.50
CA LEU A 119 -10.48 -5.66 -1.26
C LEU A 119 -10.95 -7.09 -1.57
N LEU A 120 -11.69 -7.72 -0.65
CA LEU A 120 -12.26 -9.05 -0.87
C LEU A 120 -13.26 -9.08 -2.02
N VAL A 121 -14.11 -8.04 -2.12
CA VAL A 121 -15.27 -8.00 -3.03
C VAL A 121 -14.95 -7.26 -4.32
N PHE A 122 -14.23 -6.15 -4.23
CA PHE A 122 -14.02 -5.21 -5.35
C PHE A 122 -12.56 -5.14 -5.82
N GLY A 123 -11.63 -5.85 -5.16
CA GLY A 123 -10.21 -5.79 -5.51
C GLY A 123 -9.91 -6.33 -6.90
N ASP A 124 -10.69 -7.34 -7.37
CA ASP A 124 -10.47 -8.02 -8.64
C ASP A 124 -11.81 -8.13 -9.38
N THR A 125 -12.04 -7.22 -10.33
CA THR A 125 -13.34 -7.10 -11.04
C THR A 125 -13.56 -8.17 -12.09
N GLU A 126 -12.54 -8.93 -12.47
CA GLU A 126 -12.64 -10.11 -13.33
C GLU A 126 -13.24 -11.33 -12.62
N LEU A 127 -13.22 -11.35 -11.29
CA LEU A 127 -13.79 -12.42 -10.49
C LEU A 127 -15.31 -12.23 -10.28
N TRP A 128 -16.00 -13.36 -10.11
CA TRP A 128 -17.41 -13.32 -9.69
C TRP A 128 -17.55 -12.58 -8.35
N PRO A 129 -18.56 -11.71 -8.14
CA PRO A 129 -19.78 -11.52 -8.93
C PRO A 129 -19.68 -10.51 -10.08
N PHE A 130 -18.60 -9.81 -10.27
CA PHE A 130 -18.49 -8.72 -11.25
C PHE A 130 -17.95 -9.20 -12.60
N GLY A 131 -17.10 -10.20 -12.61
CA GLY A 131 -16.51 -10.78 -13.80
C GLY A 131 -16.94 -12.24 -14.06
N PRO A 132 -16.52 -12.77 -15.20
CA PRO A 132 -16.87 -14.13 -15.61
C PRO A 132 -16.06 -15.23 -14.93
N GLN A 133 -14.95 -14.88 -14.25
CA GLN A 133 -14.04 -15.86 -13.65
C GLN A 133 -14.55 -16.34 -12.29
N GLY A 134 -14.47 -17.64 -12.05
CA GLY A 134 -14.73 -18.20 -10.73
C GLY A 134 -13.57 -17.96 -9.76
N TRP A 135 -13.85 -17.75 -8.48
CA TRP A 135 -12.83 -17.52 -7.43
C TRP A 135 -11.73 -18.59 -7.40
N TRP A 136 -12.13 -19.87 -7.54
CA TRP A 136 -11.14 -20.95 -7.53
C TRP A 136 -10.15 -20.84 -8.69
N TYR A 137 -10.64 -20.44 -9.85
CA TYR A 137 -9.78 -20.24 -11.02
C TYR A 137 -8.80 -19.08 -10.77
N GLY A 138 -9.28 -17.89 -10.36
CA GLY A 138 -8.43 -16.75 -10.06
C GLY A 138 -7.37 -17.08 -9.03
N LEU A 139 -7.77 -17.63 -7.87
CA LEU A 139 -6.84 -17.98 -6.79
C LEU A 139 -5.75 -19.00 -7.17
N THR A 140 -5.98 -19.83 -8.18
CA THR A 140 -5.03 -20.88 -8.59
C THR A 140 -4.21 -20.53 -9.82
N HIS A 141 -4.65 -19.57 -10.62
CA HIS A 141 -4.00 -19.24 -11.90
C HIS A 141 -3.53 -17.79 -11.97
N ASN A 142 -4.04 -16.90 -11.11
CA ASN A 142 -3.61 -15.52 -11.04
C ASN A 142 -2.98 -15.23 -9.66
N PRO A 143 -1.65 -15.03 -9.59
CA PRO A 143 -0.97 -14.68 -8.33
C PRO A 143 -1.42 -13.36 -7.73
N GLU A 144 -1.83 -12.39 -8.55
CA GLU A 144 -2.34 -11.08 -8.12
C GLU A 144 -3.66 -11.23 -7.35
N ASP A 145 -4.64 -11.97 -7.91
CA ASP A 145 -5.91 -12.28 -7.25
C ASP A 145 -5.68 -12.97 -5.90
N LEU A 146 -4.78 -13.95 -5.88
CA LEU A 146 -4.43 -14.67 -4.65
C LEU A 146 -3.89 -13.71 -3.59
N GLN A 147 -3.02 -12.80 -3.97
CA GLN A 147 -2.42 -11.83 -3.05
C GLN A 147 -3.45 -10.83 -2.53
N HIS A 148 -4.32 -10.30 -3.38
CA HIS A 148 -5.40 -9.40 -2.96
C HIS A 148 -6.34 -10.08 -1.96
N LYS A 149 -6.75 -11.34 -2.21
CA LYS A 149 -7.60 -12.09 -1.28
C LYS A 149 -6.87 -12.42 0.02
N ALA A 150 -5.57 -12.70 -0.02
CA ALA A 150 -4.76 -12.89 1.17
C ALA A 150 -4.62 -11.59 1.99
N PHE A 151 -4.39 -10.44 1.35
CA PHE A 151 -4.41 -9.13 2.03
C PHE A 151 -5.77 -8.84 2.64
N ALA A 152 -6.85 -9.10 1.91
CA ALA A 152 -8.21 -8.96 2.45
C ALA A 152 -8.41 -9.80 3.72
N ALA A 153 -7.97 -11.06 3.70
CA ALA A 153 -8.06 -11.96 4.87
C ALA A 153 -7.22 -11.44 6.05
N ILE A 154 -6.02 -10.92 5.80
CA ILE A 154 -5.17 -10.30 6.84
C ILE A 154 -5.88 -9.09 7.46
N LEU A 155 -6.40 -8.17 6.64
CA LEU A 155 -7.09 -6.97 7.12
C LEU A 155 -8.35 -7.30 7.91
N LEU A 156 -9.15 -8.26 7.44
CA LEU A 156 -10.34 -8.75 8.14
C LEU A 156 -9.99 -9.38 9.49
N ALA A 157 -8.95 -10.23 9.53
CA ALA A 157 -8.49 -10.84 10.76
C ALA A 157 -7.98 -9.79 11.77
N LEU A 158 -7.15 -8.84 11.31
CA LEU A 158 -6.65 -7.74 12.15
C LEU A 158 -7.80 -6.88 12.68
N GLY A 159 -8.70 -6.45 11.82
CA GLY A 159 -9.84 -5.64 12.21
C GLY A 159 -10.75 -6.34 13.21
N ALA A 160 -11.06 -7.63 12.98
CA ALA A 160 -11.91 -8.42 13.88
C ALA A 160 -11.25 -8.61 15.26
N ILE A 161 -9.98 -9.01 15.29
CA ILE A 161 -9.25 -9.22 16.55
C ILE A 161 -9.15 -7.92 17.36
N GLU A 162 -8.84 -6.81 16.71
CA GLU A 162 -8.72 -5.52 17.40
C GLU A 162 -10.08 -4.97 17.86
N ILE A 163 -11.18 -5.26 17.16
CA ILE A 163 -12.54 -4.97 17.68
C ILE A 163 -12.82 -5.79 18.94
N GLU A 164 -12.54 -7.10 18.94
CA GLU A 164 -12.78 -7.94 20.12
C GLU A 164 -11.86 -7.54 21.31
N ARG A 165 -10.66 -7.08 21.03
CA ARG A 165 -9.77 -6.45 22.03
C ARG A 165 -10.38 -5.14 22.57
N ALA A 166 -10.87 -4.28 21.69
CA ALA A 166 -11.51 -3.02 22.08
C ALA A 166 -12.82 -3.24 22.88
N ARG A 167 -13.55 -4.33 22.60
CA ARG A 167 -14.72 -4.78 23.39
C ARG A 167 -14.34 -5.33 24.75
N GLY A 168 -13.08 -5.71 24.94
CA GLY A 168 -12.60 -6.36 26.16
C GLY A 168 -12.96 -7.85 26.26
N VAL A 169 -13.37 -8.47 25.14
CA VAL A 169 -13.61 -9.92 25.03
C VAL A 169 -12.28 -10.67 24.96
N LEU A 170 -11.39 -10.22 24.07
CA LEU A 170 -10.03 -10.76 23.95
C LEU A 170 -9.07 -10.00 24.86
N ARG A 171 -8.88 -10.52 26.08
CA ARG A 171 -7.96 -9.96 27.09
C ARG A 171 -6.64 -10.73 27.19
N THR A 172 -6.48 -11.76 26.39
CA THR A 172 -5.30 -12.62 26.42
C THR A 172 -4.10 -11.91 25.78
N ALA A 173 -2.92 -12.08 26.37
CA ALA A 173 -1.69 -11.44 25.91
C ALA A 173 -1.36 -11.79 24.44
N TRP A 174 -1.67 -13.02 24.00
CA TRP A 174 -1.39 -13.44 22.61
C TRP A 174 -2.13 -12.60 21.57
N ALA A 175 -3.34 -12.07 21.89
CA ALA A 175 -4.12 -11.27 20.94
C ALA A 175 -3.39 -9.98 20.53
N ALA A 176 -2.56 -9.42 21.42
CA ALA A 176 -1.70 -8.27 21.10
C ALA A 176 -0.59 -8.62 20.11
N TRP A 177 -0.18 -9.90 20.08
CA TRP A 177 0.91 -10.38 19.24
C TRP A 177 0.46 -10.89 17.88
N VAL A 178 -0.82 -10.83 17.54
CA VAL A 178 -1.31 -11.22 16.20
C VAL A 178 -0.95 -10.18 15.15
N PHE A 179 -1.03 -8.90 15.50
CA PHE A 179 -0.78 -7.81 14.56
C PHE A 179 0.64 -7.84 13.94
N PRO A 180 1.74 -7.95 14.72
CA PRO A 180 3.09 -7.91 14.16
C PRO A 180 3.37 -8.99 13.11
N PRO A 181 3.09 -10.29 13.32
CA PRO A 181 3.36 -11.30 12.30
C PRO A 181 2.46 -11.17 11.07
N LEU A 182 1.19 -10.77 11.22
CA LEU A 182 0.33 -10.55 10.06
C LEU A 182 0.81 -9.35 9.22
N ALA A 183 1.25 -8.27 9.86
CA ALA A 183 1.86 -7.15 9.16
C ALA A 183 3.17 -7.56 8.47
N ALA A 184 3.99 -8.41 9.09
CA ALA A 184 5.20 -8.93 8.48
C ALA A 184 4.90 -9.82 7.26
N VAL A 185 3.92 -10.72 7.38
CA VAL A 185 3.47 -11.56 6.24
C VAL A 185 2.99 -10.68 5.09
N GLY A 186 2.11 -9.70 5.35
CA GLY A 186 1.67 -8.75 4.33
C GLY A 186 2.83 -8.01 3.67
N SER A 187 3.80 -7.53 4.46
CA SER A 187 4.98 -6.84 3.93
C SER A 187 5.85 -7.73 3.05
N VAL A 188 6.05 -8.98 3.44
CA VAL A 188 6.79 -9.96 2.62
C VAL A 188 6.04 -10.26 1.33
N MET A 189 4.72 -10.40 1.37
CA MET A 189 3.91 -10.62 0.16
C MET A 189 4.05 -9.48 -0.86
N LEU A 190 4.15 -8.22 -0.41
CA LEU A 190 4.36 -7.08 -1.29
C LEU A 190 5.68 -7.13 -2.08
N LEU A 191 6.72 -7.82 -1.57
CA LEU A 191 7.98 -7.99 -2.28
C LEU A 191 7.85 -8.92 -3.50
N PHE A 192 6.84 -9.77 -3.51
CA PHE A 192 6.56 -10.74 -4.60
C PHE A 192 5.30 -10.34 -5.39
N HIS A 193 4.81 -9.12 -5.19
CA HIS A 193 3.64 -8.64 -5.91
C HIS A 193 4.04 -8.25 -7.34
N GLU A 194 3.42 -8.88 -8.32
CA GLU A 194 3.64 -8.63 -9.74
C GLU A 194 2.29 -8.32 -10.40
N HIS A 195 2.24 -7.22 -11.15
CA HIS A 195 1.10 -6.89 -11.98
C HIS A 195 1.29 -7.49 -13.37
N HIS A 196 0.26 -8.13 -13.90
CA HIS A 196 0.27 -8.76 -15.22
C HIS A 196 -0.17 -7.78 -16.33
N GLY A 197 0.00 -6.48 -16.15
CA GLY A 197 -0.35 -5.43 -17.11
C GLY A 197 0.40 -5.58 -18.45
N GLY A 198 -0.37 -5.75 -19.52
CA GLY A 198 0.07 -6.18 -20.84
C GLY A 198 0.79 -5.17 -21.73
N ALA A 199 1.71 -4.36 -21.23
CA ALA A 199 2.58 -3.55 -22.09
C ALA A 199 3.80 -4.36 -22.52
N HIS A 200 4.00 -4.55 -23.81
CA HIS A 200 5.19 -5.19 -24.36
C HIS A 200 6.16 -4.12 -24.88
N GLY A 201 7.43 -4.13 -24.42
CA GLY A 201 8.47 -3.24 -24.94
C GLY A 201 9.39 -2.65 -23.87
N ILE A 202 10.23 -1.69 -24.28
CA ILE A 202 11.20 -1.00 -23.38
C ILE A 202 10.48 -0.21 -22.30
N ASP A 203 9.34 0.39 -22.61
CA ASP A 203 8.51 1.14 -21.66
C ASP A 203 7.94 0.23 -20.56
N HIS A 204 7.64 -1.03 -20.88
CA HIS A 204 7.18 -2.01 -19.90
C HIS A 204 8.20 -2.25 -18.77
N MET A 205 9.49 -2.34 -19.10
CA MET A 205 10.53 -2.53 -18.08
C MET A 205 10.65 -1.33 -17.13
N ALA A 206 10.47 -0.11 -17.64
CA ALA A 206 10.50 1.10 -16.82
C ALA A 206 9.29 1.17 -15.87
N VAL A 207 8.09 0.90 -16.37
CA VAL A 207 6.86 0.86 -15.56
C VAL A 207 6.96 -0.22 -14.48
N MET A 208 7.39 -1.44 -14.83
CA MET A 208 7.56 -2.53 -13.85
C MET A 208 8.59 -2.21 -12.78
N SER A 209 9.69 -1.53 -13.13
CA SER A 209 10.69 -1.12 -12.15
C SER A 209 10.14 -0.07 -11.18
N HIS A 210 9.29 0.84 -11.66
CA HIS A 210 8.61 1.84 -10.85
C HIS A 210 7.64 1.18 -9.85
N ILE A 211 6.75 0.32 -10.34
CA ILE A 211 5.78 -0.43 -9.53
C ILE A 211 6.50 -1.24 -8.44
N LYS A 212 7.55 -1.99 -8.79
CA LYS A 212 8.36 -2.73 -7.82
C LYS A 212 8.99 -1.82 -6.75
N GLY A 213 9.44 -0.63 -7.14
CA GLY A 213 9.95 0.38 -6.21
C GLY A 213 8.90 0.86 -5.21
N GLU A 214 7.68 1.12 -5.67
CA GLU A 214 6.58 1.53 -4.79
C GLU A 214 6.16 0.42 -3.83
N HIS A 215 6.03 -0.82 -4.32
CA HIS A 215 5.72 -1.97 -3.46
C HIS A 215 6.82 -2.25 -2.43
N LEU A 216 8.08 -2.02 -2.76
CA LEU A 216 9.18 -2.08 -1.80
C LEU A 216 9.01 -1.04 -0.68
N ASN A 217 8.62 0.19 -1.02
CA ASN A 217 8.34 1.24 -0.02
C ASN A 217 7.18 0.85 0.90
N PHE A 218 6.10 0.27 0.34
CA PHE A 218 4.98 -0.25 1.12
C PHE A 218 5.41 -1.40 2.04
N ALA A 219 6.23 -2.33 1.53
CA ALA A 219 6.75 -3.46 2.31
C ALA A 219 7.62 -3.00 3.48
N ILE A 220 8.56 -2.07 3.25
CA ILE A 220 9.42 -1.52 4.29
C ILE A 220 8.57 -0.79 5.35
N THR A 221 7.63 0.05 4.90
CA THR A 221 6.81 0.85 5.83
C THR A 221 5.85 -0.05 6.60
N GLY A 222 5.16 -0.98 5.95
CA GLY A 222 4.25 -1.95 6.59
C GLY A 222 4.98 -2.86 7.56
N GLY A 223 6.17 -3.37 7.20
CA GLY A 223 7.04 -4.13 8.08
C GLY A 223 7.48 -3.33 9.30
N SER A 224 7.79 -2.04 9.11
CA SER A 224 8.12 -1.12 10.20
C SER A 224 6.93 -0.90 11.15
N VAL A 225 5.70 -0.78 10.62
CA VAL A 225 4.47 -0.72 11.44
C VAL A 225 4.38 -1.97 12.32
N GLY A 226 4.50 -3.16 11.73
CA GLY A 226 4.44 -4.43 12.46
C GLY A 226 5.53 -4.55 13.54
N LEU A 227 6.78 -4.19 13.19
CA LEU A 227 7.91 -4.23 14.10
C LEU A 227 7.72 -3.27 15.28
N VAL A 228 7.41 -2.00 15.03
CA VAL A 228 7.23 -0.97 16.06
C VAL A 228 6.04 -1.31 16.94
N LYS A 229 4.93 -1.81 16.37
CA LYS A 229 3.78 -2.29 17.13
C LYS A 229 4.16 -3.47 18.02
N GLY A 230 4.89 -4.46 17.51
CA GLY A 230 5.38 -5.59 18.30
C GLY A 230 6.29 -5.15 19.45
N LEU A 231 7.26 -4.27 19.19
CA LEU A 231 8.14 -3.74 20.22
C LEU A 231 7.36 -2.94 21.29
N SER A 232 6.26 -2.29 20.93
CA SER A 232 5.41 -1.57 21.88
C SER A 232 4.67 -2.49 22.87
N GLU A 233 4.49 -3.77 22.52
CA GLU A 233 3.84 -4.77 23.38
C GLU A 233 4.82 -5.46 24.35
N LEU A 234 6.13 -5.27 24.19
CA LEU A 234 7.15 -5.88 25.07
C LEU A 234 7.27 -5.24 26.46
N GLY A 235 6.52 -4.18 26.74
CA GLY A 235 6.58 -3.51 28.05
C GLY A 235 7.92 -2.87 28.39
N THR A 236 8.71 -2.49 27.38
CA THR A 236 10.02 -1.87 27.54
C THR A 236 9.91 -0.41 27.98
N ARG A 237 11.04 0.17 28.45
CA ARG A 237 11.12 1.63 28.77
C ARG A 237 10.74 2.54 27.59
N TRP A 238 10.76 2.01 26.38
CA TRP A 238 10.43 2.76 25.15
C TRP A 238 8.96 2.64 24.76
N GLN A 239 8.16 1.87 25.48
CA GLN A 239 6.76 1.60 25.16
C GLN A 239 5.94 2.86 24.93
N SER A 240 6.09 3.87 25.81
CA SER A 240 5.36 5.15 25.70
C SER A 240 5.69 5.95 24.45
N ILE A 241 6.87 5.73 23.86
CA ILE A 241 7.28 6.35 22.61
C ILE A 241 6.77 5.53 21.43
N LEU A 242 6.99 4.20 21.45
CA LEU A 242 6.64 3.29 20.37
C LEU A 242 5.15 3.25 20.10
N ILE A 243 4.30 3.34 21.14
CA ILE A 243 2.84 3.38 21.01
C ILE A 243 2.34 4.60 20.23
N ASN A 244 3.11 5.67 20.16
CA ASN A 244 2.80 6.87 19.38
C ASN A 244 3.43 6.84 17.98
N ILE A 245 4.50 6.06 17.77
CA ILE A 245 5.20 6.00 16.48
C ILE A 245 4.47 5.12 15.46
N TRP A 246 4.00 3.92 15.87
CA TRP A 246 3.39 2.99 14.92
C TRP A 246 2.11 3.53 14.23
N PRO A 247 1.23 4.36 14.88
CA PRO A 247 0.13 4.99 14.17
C PRO A 247 0.58 6.02 13.14
N LEU A 248 1.71 6.71 13.38
CA LEU A 248 2.28 7.64 12.40
C LEU A 248 2.84 6.91 11.19
N LEU A 249 3.46 5.74 11.41
CA LEU A 249 3.90 4.88 10.30
C LEU A 249 2.71 4.35 9.49
N LEU A 250 1.56 4.08 10.12
CA LEU A 250 0.32 3.77 9.38
C LEU A 250 -0.11 4.93 8.50
N ILE A 251 -0.08 6.16 9.01
CA ILE A 251 -0.39 7.34 8.21
C ILE A 251 0.57 7.45 7.01
N VAL A 252 1.87 7.24 7.23
CA VAL A 252 2.86 7.25 6.15
C VAL A 252 2.55 6.18 5.12
N LEU A 253 2.27 4.95 5.54
CA LEU A 253 1.88 3.86 4.64
C LEU A 253 0.65 4.23 3.82
N GLY A 254 -0.39 4.76 4.47
CA GLY A 254 -1.61 5.18 3.78
C GLY A 254 -1.38 6.31 2.78
N VAL A 255 -0.52 7.30 3.11
CA VAL A 255 -0.14 8.36 2.16
C VAL A 255 0.65 7.80 0.97
N LEU A 256 1.54 6.84 1.20
CA LEU A 256 2.26 6.16 0.11
C LEU A 256 1.29 5.45 -0.83
N LEU A 257 0.32 4.69 -0.28
CA LEU A 257 -0.74 4.04 -1.06
C LEU A 257 -1.60 5.04 -1.84
N MET A 258 -1.92 6.21 -1.26
CA MET A 258 -2.68 7.27 -1.95
C MET A 258 -1.89 7.98 -3.06
N ARG A 259 -0.57 7.80 -3.11
CA ARG A 259 0.31 8.36 -4.15
C ARG A 259 0.70 7.35 -5.21
N TYR A 260 0.23 6.13 -5.06
CA TYR A 260 0.51 5.05 -6.02
C TYR A 260 0.04 5.43 -7.43
N THR A 261 0.91 5.19 -8.42
CA THR A 261 0.62 5.39 -9.86
C THR A 261 1.32 4.30 -10.66
N GLU A 262 0.63 3.77 -11.66
CA GLU A 262 1.17 2.82 -12.65
C GLU A 262 1.68 3.49 -13.92
#